data_073a95539d3d93f1e5e22b34a464884b
#
_entry.id   073a95539d3d93f1e5e22b34a464884b
#
_cell.length_a   1.000
_cell.length_b   1.000
_cell.length_c   1.000
_cell.angle_alpha   90.00
_cell.angle_beta   90.00
_cell.angle_gamma   90.00
#
_symmetry.space_group_name_H-M   'P 1'
#
loop_
_entity.id
_entity.type
_entity.pdbx_description
1 polymer ?
#
loop_
_entity_poly.entity_id
_entity_poly.type
_entity_poly.pdbx_seq_one_letter_code
_entity_poly.pdbx_strand_id
1 'polypeptide(L)'
;MISVVLPCLNEMRHGYLPQILTNLTQQRGPKQLIAVVSPSIDGTREAIAQCKDIEIIDAPAQNRAQRLNLGIAASRHEQVLLHHPATLLPAYTGLEQALTLMADPKVIWGGFRHSFDMDHWLLRFTSWYSTTQRPRWSRILYLDHCIFARRLALETIGGVPDLDIFEDTVLSEALRQFGKPAIAPGKVTTSARRFRERGVYKHALLNQLLKVMYHANLDPKHLNRLYEHKSQINVVYKSSKVSSAETDQE
;
A
#
# COMPACT_ATOMS: atom_id res chain seq x y z
N MET A 1 15.14 5.91 13.96
CA MET A 1 15.04 6.33 12.54
C MET A 1 14.21 5.29 11.79
N ILE A 2 13.47 5.68 10.75
CA ILE A 2 12.58 4.80 9.99
C ILE A 2 12.73 5.03 8.50
N SER A 3 12.71 3.95 7.70
CA SER A 3 12.61 4.03 6.24
C SER A 3 11.14 3.91 5.82
N VAL A 4 10.67 4.84 4.99
CA VAL A 4 9.30 4.86 4.46
C VAL A 4 9.36 4.46 2.98
N VAL A 5 8.67 3.41 2.61
CA VAL A 5 8.62 2.89 1.24
C VAL A 5 7.27 3.25 0.60
N LEU A 6 7.29 4.08 -0.44
CA LEU A 6 6.12 4.52 -1.20
C LEU A 6 6.14 3.88 -2.60
N PRO A 7 5.29 2.88 -2.87
CA PRO A 7 5.16 2.28 -4.20
C PRO A 7 4.30 3.17 -5.11
N CYS A 8 4.82 3.60 -6.26
CA CYS A 8 4.16 4.53 -7.16
C CYS A 8 3.94 3.95 -8.56
N LEU A 9 2.71 4.11 -9.08
CA LEU A 9 2.34 3.82 -10.46
C LEU A 9 1.14 4.69 -10.87
N ASN A 10 1.36 5.70 -11.71
CA ASN A 10 0.31 6.62 -12.19
C ASN A 10 -0.50 7.25 -11.03
N GLU A 11 0.16 7.80 -10.03
CA GLU A 11 -0.49 8.31 -8.80
C GLU A 11 -0.98 9.76 -8.92
N MET A 12 -0.59 10.48 -10.00
CA MET A 12 -1.10 11.84 -10.26
C MET A 12 -2.56 11.87 -10.72
N ARG A 13 -3.06 10.77 -11.25
CA ARG A 13 -4.44 10.65 -11.82
C ARG A 13 -5.56 11.21 -10.95
N HIS A 14 -5.38 11.20 -9.64
CA HIS A 14 -6.42 11.60 -8.70
C HIS A 14 -6.00 12.78 -7.82
N GLY A 15 -4.88 13.42 -8.14
CA GLY A 15 -4.38 14.60 -7.40
C GLY A 15 -4.02 14.33 -5.94
N TYR A 16 -3.83 13.06 -5.55
CA TYR A 16 -3.55 12.70 -4.15
C TYR A 16 -2.06 12.65 -3.84
N LEU A 17 -1.22 12.35 -4.83
CA LEU A 17 0.23 12.24 -4.66
C LEU A 17 0.87 13.52 -4.08
N PRO A 18 0.57 14.75 -4.53
CA PRO A 18 1.16 15.95 -3.94
C PRO A 18 0.88 16.09 -2.44
N GLN A 19 -0.33 15.72 -1.99
CA GLN A 19 -0.69 15.72 -0.58
C GLN A 19 0.12 14.68 0.22
N ILE A 20 0.34 13.49 -0.35
CA ILE A 20 1.16 12.44 0.26
C ILE A 20 2.61 12.90 0.38
N LEU A 21 3.19 13.46 -0.67
CA LEU A 21 4.57 13.97 -0.64
C LEU A 21 4.74 15.04 0.43
N THR A 22 3.83 16.01 0.50
CA THR A 22 3.82 17.03 1.55
C THR A 22 3.65 16.40 2.94
N ASN A 23 2.71 15.47 3.10
CA ASN A 23 2.48 14.79 4.38
C ASN A 23 3.71 14.01 4.85
N LEU A 24 4.42 13.32 3.96
CA LEU A 24 5.62 12.54 4.29
C LEU A 24 6.82 13.44 4.61
N THR A 25 7.05 14.50 3.83
CA THR A 25 8.17 15.42 4.08
C THR A 25 8.00 16.18 5.39
N GLN A 26 6.77 16.52 5.77
CA GLN A 26 6.44 17.22 7.01
C GLN A 26 6.42 16.31 8.27
N GLN A 27 6.54 15.00 8.14
CA GLN A 27 6.65 14.11 9.32
C GLN A 27 7.90 14.47 10.13
N ARG A 28 7.75 14.55 11.46
CA ARG A 28 8.85 14.85 12.37
C ARG A 28 9.81 13.68 12.52
N GLY A 29 11.03 14.02 12.92
CA GLY A 29 12.10 13.06 13.21
C GLY A 29 12.88 12.60 11.97
N PRO A 30 14.03 11.98 12.21
CA PRO A 30 14.91 11.50 11.15
C PRO A 30 14.29 10.30 10.43
N LYS A 31 14.23 10.41 9.13
CA LYS A 31 13.59 9.43 8.25
C LYS A 31 14.33 9.30 6.92
N GLN A 32 14.20 8.15 6.29
CA GLN A 32 14.51 7.93 4.88
C GLN A 32 13.19 7.79 4.14
N LEU A 33 12.99 8.58 3.09
CA LEU A 33 11.83 8.48 2.21
C LEU A 33 12.26 7.87 0.88
N ILE A 34 11.66 6.73 0.50
CA ILE A 34 11.97 5.98 -0.71
C ILE A 34 10.70 5.87 -1.55
N ALA A 35 10.71 6.46 -2.74
CA ALA A 35 9.66 6.26 -3.73
C ALA A 35 10.15 5.25 -4.78
N VAL A 36 9.44 4.13 -4.91
CA VAL A 36 9.71 3.13 -5.93
C VAL A 36 8.71 3.32 -7.06
N VAL A 37 9.19 3.79 -8.20
CA VAL A 37 8.36 4.30 -9.29
C VAL A 37 8.44 3.38 -10.50
N SER A 38 7.31 2.77 -10.87
CA SER A 38 7.18 2.08 -12.16
C SER A 38 6.88 3.08 -13.28
N PRO A 39 7.14 2.73 -14.55
CA PRO A 39 6.86 3.60 -15.68
C PRO A 39 5.43 4.16 -15.63
N SER A 40 5.33 5.48 -15.51
CA SER A 40 4.09 6.24 -15.32
C SER A 40 3.96 7.28 -16.42
N ILE A 41 2.74 7.50 -16.91
CA ILE A 41 2.46 8.39 -18.05
C ILE A 41 1.76 9.69 -17.61
N ASP A 42 1.61 9.91 -16.31
CA ASP A 42 0.79 10.98 -15.72
C ASP A 42 1.62 12.05 -14.98
N GLY A 43 2.94 12.03 -15.11
CA GLY A 43 3.83 12.96 -14.39
C GLY A 43 4.15 12.57 -12.94
N THR A 44 3.84 11.32 -12.53
CA THR A 44 4.13 10.82 -11.18
C THR A 44 5.62 10.96 -10.82
N ARG A 45 6.53 10.53 -11.71
CA ARG A 45 7.97 10.56 -11.46
C ARG A 45 8.49 11.99 -11.32
N GLU A 46 8.05 12.87 -12.20
CA GLU A 46 8.41 14.29 -12.25
C GLU A 46 7.95 15.01 -10.96
N ALA A 47 6.73 14.72 -10.48
CA ALA A 47 6.23 15.28 -9.24
C ALA A 47 7.06 14.86 -8.03
N ILE A 48 7.48 13.59 -7.96
CA ILE A 48 8.34 13.09 -6.89
C ILE A 48 9.73 13.70 -6.96
N ALA A 49 10.31 13.87 -8.18
CA ALA A 49 11.62 14.44 -8.38
C ALA A 49 11.77 15.90 -7.91
N GLN A 50 10.65 16.62 -7.76
CA GLN A 50 10.63 17.96 -7.16
C GLN A 50 10.87 17.95 -5.64
N CYS A 51 10.72 16.80 -4.99
CA CYS A 51 10.92 16.63 -3.55
C CYS A 51 12.34 16.11 -3.27
N LYS A 52 13.28 17.00 -2.95
CA LYS A 52 14.71 16.68 -2.75
C LYS A 52 14.98 15.63 -1.65
N ASP A 53 14.08 15.52 -0.68
CA ASP A 53 14.23 14.60 0.47
C ASP A 53 13.75 13.17 0.17
N ILE A 54 13.31 12.88 -1.06
CA ILE A 54 12.79 11.57 -1.46
C ILE A 54 13.75 10.90 -2.43
N GLU A 55 14.27 9.75 -2.04
CA GLU A 55 15.07 8.89 -2.90
C GLU A 55 14.15 8.19 -3.91
N ILE A 56 14.49 8.29 -5.20
CA ILE A 56 13.71 7.63 -6.26
C ILE A 56 14.44 6.36 -6.69
N ILE A 57 13.72 5.27 -6.72
CA ILE A 57 14.13 4.01 -7.33
C ILE A 57 13.23 3.78 -8.54
N ASP A 58 13.80 3.86 -9.73
CA ASP A 58 13.10 3.50 -10.95
C ASP A 58 12.99 1.98 -11.04
N ALA A 59 11.76 1.48 -11.08
CA ALA A 59 11.44 0.06 -11.17
C ALA A 59 10.86 -0.27 -12.55
N PRO A 60 11.11 -1.47 -13.10
CA PRO A 60 10.39 -1.90 -14.31
C PRO A 60 8.88 -1.99 -14.04
N ALA A 61 8.09 -2.25 -15.08
CA ALA A 61 6.65 -2.44 -14.94
C ALA A 61 6.36 -3.68 -14.07
N GLN A 62 6.09 -3.43 -12.79
CA GLN A 62 5.94 -4.44 -11.75
C GLN A 62 4.65 -4.19 -10.97
N ASN A 63 4.21 -5.20 -10.22
CA ASN A 63 3.10 -5.04 -9.28
C ASN A 63 3.53 -4.28 -8.01
N ARG A 64 2.55 -3.98 -7.15
CA ARG A 64 2.79 -3.23 -5.91
C ARG A 64 3.73 -3.96 -4.94
N ALA A 65 3.61 -5.28 -4.83
CA ALA A 65 4.45 -6.09 -3.98
C ALA A 65 5.94 -6.01 -4.37
N GLN A 66 6.23 -6.13 -5.66
CA GLN A 66 7.59 -6.03 -6.18
C GLN A 66 8.19 -4.63 -5.95
N ARG A 67 7.41 -3.56 -6.14
CA ARG A 67 7.84 -2.19 -5.79
C ARG A 67 8.15 -2.05 -4.29
N LEU A 68 7.29 -2.61 -3.42
CA LEU A 68 7.54 -2.59 -1.97
C LEU A 68 8.82 -3.35 -1.62
N ASN A 69 9.08 -4.50 -2.23
CA ASN A 69 10.28 -5.29 -1.98
C ASN A 69 11.57 -4.57 -2.42
N LEU A 70 11.55 -3.87 -3.54
CA LEU A 70 12.69 -3.01 -3.93
C LEU A 70 12.96 -1.91 -2.90
N GLY A 71 11.91 -1.28 -2.38
CA GLY A 71 12.03 -0.27 -1.33
C GLY A 71 12.50 -0.85 0.02
N ILE A 72 12.05 -2.06 0.40
CA ILE A 72 12.55 -2.78 1.58
C ILE A 72 14.05 -3.05 1.44
N ALA A 73 14.49 -3.54 0.29
CA ALA A 73 15.90 -3.82 0.02
C ALA A 73 16.79 -2.55 0.09
N ALA A 74 16.26 -1.39 -0.32
CA ALA A 74 16.94 -0.11 -0.24
C ALA A 74 16.84 0.59 1.13
N SER A 75 16.06 0.03 2.05
CA SER A 75 15.86 0.59 3.38
C SER A 75 17.13 0.46 4.23
N ARG A 76 17.59 1.59 4.81
CA ARG A 76 18.81 1.64 5.64
C ARG A 76 18.54 1.49 7.14
N HIS A 77 17.28 1.62 7.55
CA HIS A 77 16.90 1.59 8.96
C HIS A 77 16.29 0.27 9.38
N GLU A 78 16.37 -0.03 10.66
CA GLU A 78 15.79 -1.24 11.26
C GLU A 78 14.27 -1.23 11.18
N GLN A 79 13.64 -0.06 11.27
CA GLN A 79 12.20 0.11 11.14
C GLN A 79 11.85 0.52 9.71
N VAL A 80 10.88 -0.17 9.12
CA VAL A 80 10.35 0.10 7.78
C VAL A 80 8.86 0.34 7.86
N LEU A 81 8.39 1.38 7.20
CA LEU A 81 6.97 1.66 6.99
C LEU A 81 6.63 1.46 5.52
N LEU A 82 5.71 0.55 5.26
CA LEU A 82 5.15 0.30 3.94
C LEU A 82 3.95 1.24 3.74
N HIS A 83 4.15 2.27 2.94
CA HIS A 83 3.14 3.31 2.75
C HIS A 83 2.16 2.93 1.65
N HIS A 84 0.87 3.23 1.88
CA HIS A 84 -0.15 3.08 0.84
C HIS A 84 -0.27 4.37 0.01
N PRO A 85 -0.23 4.31 -1.35
CA PRO A 85 -0.13 5.50 -2.21
C PRO A 85 -1.40 6.36 -2.28
N ALA A 86 -2.41 6.06 -1.48
CA ALA A 86 -3.63 6.86 -1.35
C ALA A 86 -4.00 7.12 0.12
N THR A 87 -3.01 7.16 1.02
CA THR A 87 -3.23 7.30 2.47
C THR A 87 -2.33 8.40 3.03
N LEU A 88 -2.89 9.26 3.88
CA LEU A 88 -2.15 10.26 4.64
C LEU A 88 -1.88 9.75 6.06
N LEU A 89 -0.66 9.88 6.53
CA LEU A 89 -0.30 9.64 7.93
C LEU A 89 -0.86 10.74 8.84
N PRO A 90 -1.01 10.48 10.15
CA PRO A 90 -1.31 11.54 11.12
C PRO A 90 -0.33 12.70 10.94
N ALA A 91 -0.86 13.92 10.82
CA ALA A 91 -0.07 15.10 10.52
C ALA A 91 1.11 15.25 11.49
N TYR A 92 2.30 15.45 10.97
CA TYR A 92 3.57 15.65 11.67
C TYR A 92 4.05 14.51 12.58
N THR A 93 3.17 13.70 13.15
CA THR A 93 3.47 12.78 14.27
C THR A 93 3.35 11.29 13.93
N GLY A 94 2.95 10.95 12.70
CA GLY A 94 2.71 9.55 12.32
C GLY A 94 3.96 8.68 12.51
N LEU A 95 5.10 9.12 12.00
CA LEU A 95 6.35 8.34 12.14
C LEU A 95 6.84 8.27 13.59
N GLU A 96 6.68 9.33 14.37
CA GLU A 96 7.01 9.32 15.81
C GLU A 96 6.18 8.28 16.57
N GLN A 97 4.88 8.18 16.27
CA GLN A 97 3.99 7.19 16.89
C GLN A 97 4.40 5.75 16.56
N ALA A 98 4.74 5.47 15.32
CA ALA A 98 5.26 4.16 14.93
C ALA A 98 6.56 3.84 15.66
N LEU A 99 7.51 4.78 15.69
CA LEU A 99 8.80 4.61 16.40
C LEU A 99 8.63 4.43 17.92
N THR A 100 7.71 5.16 18.54
CA THR A 100 7.40 5.03 19.98
C THR A 100 6.90 3.63 20.31
N LEU A 101 6.00 3.07 19.49
CA LEU A 101 5.55 1.69 19.67
C LEU A 101 6.67 0.68 19.46
N MET A 102 7.49 0.87 18.42
CA MET A 102 8.60 -0.03 18.08
C MET A 102 9.81 0.12 19.00
N ALA A 103 9.82 1.09 19.92
CA ALA A 103 10.81 1.15 21.01
C ALA A 103 10.69 -0.05 21.97
N ASP A 104 9.49 -0.62 22.14
CA ASP A 104 9.34 -1.91 22.79
C ASP A 104 9.87 -3.02 21.87
N PRO A 105 10.90 -3.79 22.27
CA PRO A 105 11.44 -4.88 21.45
C PRO A 105 10.43 -5.99 21.15
N LYS A 106 9.36 -6.10 21.93
CA LYS A 106 8.27 -7.07 21.70
C LYS A 106 7.36 -6.68 20.53
N VAL A 107 7.38 -5.40 20.14
CA VAL A 107 6.62 -4.91 18.97
C VAL A 107 7.46 -5.13 17.72
N ILE A 108 7.06 -6.11 16.92
CA ILE A 108 7.74 -6.46 15.68
C ILE A 108 7.09 -5.78 14.47
N TRP A 109 5.76 -5.64 14.49
CA TRP A 109 5.00 -5.03 13.40
C TRP A 109 3.69 -4.41 13.89
N GLY A 110 3.10 -3.58 13.07
CA GLY A 110 1.84 -2.93 13.37
C GLY A 110 1.37 -2.02 12.24
N GLY A 111 0.43 -1.15 12.56
CA GLY A 111 -0.12 -0.15 11.65
C GLY A 111 -0.91 0.89 12.42
N PHE A 112 -1.57 1.77 11.71
CA PHE A 112 -2.35 2.86 12.29
C PHE A 112 -3.84 2.51 12.36
N ARG A 113 -4.59 3.28 13.13
CA ARG A 113 -6.04 3.29 13.04
C ARG A 113 -6.44 3.84 11.68
N HIS A 114 -7.45 3.24 11.06
CA HIS A 114 -7.88 3.62 9.72
C HIS A 114 -9.06 4.59 9.73
N SER A 115 -9.10 5.50 8.76
CA SER A 115 -10.27 6.29 8.40
C SER A 115 -10.29 6.57 6.89
N PHE A 116 -11.46 6.94 6.36
CA PHE A 116 -11.62 7.45 5.02
C PHE A 116 -11.79 8.97 5.01
N ASP A 117 -11.46 9.62 3.89
CA ASP A 117 -11.68 11.04 3.62
C ASP A 117 -13.14 11.35 3.16
N MET A 118 -14.07 10.44 3.43
CA MET A 118 -15.49 10.54 3.09
C MET A 118 -16.34 10.11 4.28
N ASP A 119 -17.27 10.97 4.66
CA ASP A 119 -18.22 10.65 5.73
C ASP A 119 -19.38 9.81 5.18
N HIS A 120 -19.41 8.54 5.56
CA HIS A 120 -20.45 7.59 5.25
C HIS A 120 -20.49 6.50 6.32
N TRP A 121 -21.68 6.11 6.79
CA TRP A 121 -21.83 5.16 7.90
C TRP A 121 -21.12 3.82 7.65
N LEU A 122 -21.22 3.27 6.43
CA LEU A 122 -20.58 2.01 6.05
C LEU A 122 -19.06 2.11 6.08
N LEU A 123 -18.49 3.25 5.65
CA LEU A 123 -17.06 3.48 5.68
C LEU A 123 -16.55 3.67 7.12
N ARG A 124 -17.33 4.34 7.99
CA ARG A 124 -17.04 4.43 9.43
C ARG A 124 -17.06 3.05 10.08
N PHE A 125 -18.07 2.23 9.78
CA PHE A 125 -18.14 0.85 10.24
C PHE A 125 -16.94 0.03 9.74
N THR A 126 -16.61 0.09 8.45
CA THR A 126 -15.47 -0.62 7.86
C THR A 126 -14.14 -0.21 8.54
N SER A 127 -13.94 1.09 8.77
CA SER A 127 -12.75 1.61 9.46
C SER A 127 -12.67 1.14 10.92
N TRP A 128 -13.78 1.18 11.63
CA TRP A 128 -13.87 0.66 12.99
C TRP A 128 -13.55 -0.84 13.04
N TYR A 129 -14.18 -1.63 12.18
CA TYR A 129 -13.97 -3.08 12.12
C TYR A 129 -12.51 -3.42 11.77
N SER A 130 -11.94 -2.75 10.75
CA SER A 130 -10.56 -3.00 10.31
C SER A 130 -9.52 -2.59 11.35
N THR A 131 -9.82 -1.60 12.18
CA THR A 131 -8.92 -1.12 13.24
C THR A 131 -9.03 -1.93 14.53
N THR A 132 -10.25 -2.37 14.91
CA THR A 132 -10.49 -2.94 16.25
C THR A 132 -10.69 -4.44 16.22
N GLN A 133 -11.56 -4.93 15.36
CA GLN A 133 -11.96 -6.34 15.37
C GLN A 133 -11.01 -7.22 14.57
N ARG A 134 -10.68 -6.83 13.34
CA ARG A 134 -9.81 -7.62 12.46
C ARG A 134 -8.41 -7.86 13.04
N PRO A 135 -7.66 -6.86 13.55
CA PRO A 135 -6.35 -7.10 14.15
C PRO A 135 -6.41 -7.97 15.41
N ARG A 136 -7.54 -7.90 16.11
CA ARG A 136 -7.74 -8.66 17.34
C ARG A 136 -8.01 -10.16 17.10
N TRP A 137 -8.82 -10.47 16.07
CA TRP A 137 -9.24 -11.84 15.79
C TRP A 137 -8.37 -12.53 14.73
N SER A 138 -8.18 -11.91 13.57
CA SER A 138 -7.41 -12.48 12.48
C SER A 138 -5.96 -12.02 12.43
N ARG A 139 -5.60 -10.96 13.17
CA ARG A 139 -4.28 -10.32 13.14
C ARG A 139 -3.89 -9.85 11.74
N ILE A 140 -4.84 -9.37 10.96
CA ILE A 140 -4.63 -8.88 9.60
C ILE A 140 -4.78 -7.37 9.58
N LEU A 141 -3.79 -6.68 9.01
CA LEU A 141 -3.84 -5.29 8.60
C LEU A 141 -3.71 -5.23 7.09
N TYR A 142 -4.42 -4.32 6.47
CA TYR A 142 -4.22 -4.00 5.06
C TYR A 142 -3.20 -2.87 4.90
N LEU A 143 -2.66 -2.71 3.70
CA LEU A 143 -1.64 -1.70 3.44
C LEU A 143 -2.15 -0.27 3.68
N ASP A 144 -3.45 -0.03 3.57
CA ASP A 144 -4.09 1.27 3.89
C ASP A 144 -3.99 1.68 5.38
N HIS A 145 -3.60 0.75 6.26
CA HIS A 145 -3.18 1.03 7.64
C HIS A 145 -1.73 1.53 7.74
N CYS A 146 -1.00 1.67 6.64
CA CYS A 146 0.44 1.99 6.60
C CYS A 146 1.22 1.06 7.54
N ILE A 147 1.43 -0.18 7.11
CA ILE A 147 2.07 -1.22 7.92
C ILE A 147 3.52 -0.84 8.21
N PHE A 148 3.88 -0.80 9.49
CA PHE A 148 5.28 -0.70 9.92
C PHE A 148 5.76 -2.02 10.51
N ALA A 149 7.02 -2.36 10.25
CA ALA A 149 7.62 -3.60 10.75
C ALA A 149 9.14 -3.43 10.95
N ARG A 150 9.74 -4.33 11.74
CA ARG A 150 11.19 -4.48 11.77
C ARG A 150 11.66 -5.07 10.44
N ARG A 151 12.71 -4.47 9.86
CA ARG A 151 13.27 -4.90 8.57
C ARG A 151 13.65 -6.38 8.59
N LEU A 152 14.29 -6.85 9.67
CA LEU A 152 14.63 -8.27 9.83
C LEU A 152 13.41 -9.20 9.76
N ALA A 153 12.25 -8.79 10.31
CA ALA A 153 11.04 -9.59 10.22
C ALA A 153 10.52 -9.67 8.78
N LEU A 154 10.57 -8.57 8.02
CA LEU A 154 10.22 -8.56 6.59
C LEU A 154 11.18 -9.44 5.79
N GLU A 155 12.48 -9.37 6.05
CA GLU A 155 13.50 -10.22 5.40
C GLU A 155 13.29 -11.71 5.74
N THR A 156 12.99 -12.02 7.00
CA THR A 156 12.76 -13.40 7.46
C THR A 156 11.58 -14.08 6.76
N ILE A 157 10.52 -13.32 6.44
CA ILE A 157 9.36 -13.86 5.72
C ILE A 157 9.51 -13.82 4.20
N GLY A 158 10.65 -13.36 3.68
CA GLY A 158 10.90 -13.22 2.24
C GLY A 158 10.29 -11.97 1.61
N GLY A 159 9.94 -10.95 2.42
CA GLY A 159 9.35 -9.70 1.95
C GLY A 159 7.83 -9.75 1.75
N VAL A 160 7.32 -8.85 0.93
CA VAL A 160 5.90 -8.80 0.53
C VAL A 160 5.66 -9.86 -0.54
N PRO A 161 4.68 -10.76 -0.37
CA PRO A 161 4.37 -11.81 -1.34
C PRO A 161 4.06 -11.25 -2.73
N ASP A 162 4.64 -11.86 -3.77
CA ASP A 162 4.48 -11.41 -5.16
C ASP A 162 3.10 -11.74 -5.71
N LEU A 163 2.12 -10.95 -5.30
CA LEU A 163 0.72 -11.04 -5.72
C LEU A 163 0.25 -9.70 -6.28
N ASP A 164 -0.63 -9.75 -7.27
CA ASP A 164 -1.20 -8.55 -7.88
C ASP A 164 -2.28 -7.89 -7.01
N ILE A 165 -2.90 -8.67 -6.12
CA ILE A 165 -3.89 -8.24 -5.11
C ILE A 165 -3.80 -9.17 -3.89
N PHE A 166 -4.21 -8.68 -2.70
CA PHE A 166 -4.14 -9.40 -1.41
C PHE A 166 -2.72 -9.67 -0.91
N GLU A 167 -1.70 -9.06 -1.49
CA GLU A 167 -0.32 -9.14 -1.01
C GLU A 167 -0.19 -8.66 0.44
N ASP A 168 -1.00 -7.69 0.86
CA ASP A 168 -1.04 -7.17 2.23
C ASP A 168 -1.71 -8.14 3.22
N THR A 169 -2.70 -8.90 2.75
CA THR A 169 -3.34 -9.96 3.52
C THR A 169 -2.33 -11.06 3.83
N VAL A 170 -1.66 -11.58 2.79
CA VAL A 170 -0.67 -12.65 2.95
C VAL A 170 0.57 -12.17 3.71
N LEU A 171 1.00 -10.92 3.51
CA LEU A 171 2.03 -10.27 4.32
C LEU A 171 1.67 -10.29 5.82
N SER A 172 0.44 -9.86 6.14
CA SER A 172 -0.04 -9.88 7.54
C SER A 172 -0.11 -11.31 8.10
N GLU A 173 -0.53 -12.28 7.28
CA GLU A 173 -0.56 -13.69 7.67
C GLU A 173 0.84 -14.22 7.99
N ALA A 174 1.84 -13.86 7.20
CA ALA A 174 3.23 -14.22 7.47
C ALA A 174 3.77 -13.52 8.72
N LEU A 175 3.46 -12.24 8.93
CA LEU A 175 3.89 -11.47 10.10
C LEU A 175 3.26 -11.96 11.41
N ARG A 176 2.12 -12.67 11.39
CA ARG A 176 1.47 -13.22 12.60
C ARG A 176 2.37 -14.13 13.44
N GLN A 177 3.36 -14.79 12.82
CA GLN A 177 4.31 -15.64 13.54
C GLN A 177 5.12 -14.85 14.58
N PHE A 178 5.33 -13.55 14.38
CA PHE A 178 6.05 -12.68 15.31
C PHE A 178 5.13 -12.02 16.36
N GLY A 179 3.85 -12.36 16.39
CA GLY A 179 2.89 -11.84 17.38
C GLY A 179 1.74 -11.04 16.77
N LYS A 180 1.01 -10.34 17.64
CA LYS A 180 -0.10 -9.47 17.27
C LYS A 180 0.41 -8.14 16.74
N PRO A 181 -0.28 -7.53 15.74
CA PRO A 181 0.07 -6.19 15.30
C PRO A 181 -0.18 -5.15 16.41
N ALA A 182 0.76 -4.24 16.60
CA ALA A 182 0.55 -3.04 17.40
C ALA A 182 -0.23 -1.99 16.61
N ILE A 183 -1.18 -1.32 17.25
CA ILE A 183 -2.00 -0.29 16.62
C ILE A 183 -1.61 1.08 17.17
N ALA A 184 -1.02 1.92 16.33
CA ALA A 184 -0.69 3.30 16.67
C ALA A 184 -1.98 4.11 16.94
N PRO A 185 -1.95 5.05 17.92
CA PRO A 185 -3.14 5.79 18.35
C PRO A 185 -3.67 6.74 17.27
N GLY A 186 -2.81 7.27 16.42
CA GLY A 186 -3.19 8.17 15.34
C GLY A 186 -4.00 7.48 14.24
N LYS A 187 -4.81 8.26 13.54
CA LYS A 187 -5.59 7.79 12.39
C LYS A 187 -4.92 8.17 11.09
N VAL A 188 -4.71 7.20 10.24
CA VAL A 188 -4.44 7.44 8.81
C VAL A 188 -5.75 7.74 8.09
N THR A 189 -5.67 8.54 7.03
CA THR A 189 -6.83 8.89 6.21
C THR A 189 -6.61 8.41 4.78
N THR A 190 -7.36 7.40 4.37
CA THR A 190 -7.30 6.83 3.02
C THR A 190 -8.34 7.46 2.10
N SER A 191 -7.96 7.75 0.88
CA SER A 191 -8.85 8.28 -0.13
C SER A 191 -10.01 7.31 -0.45
N ALA A 192 -11.23 7.80 -0.31
CA ALA A 192 -12.45 7.08 -0.69
C ALA A 192 -12.77 7.22 -2.20
N ARG A 193 -11.79 7.62 -3.04
CA ARG A 193 -11.99 7.89 -4.47
C ARG A 193 -12.74 6.77 -5.20
N ARG A 194 -12.39 5.50 -4.94
CA ARG A 194 -13.05 4.34 -5.57
C ARG A 194 -14.50 4.17 -5.12
N PHE A 195 -14.80 4.53 -3.88
CA PHE A 195 -16.18 4.52 -3.38
C PHE A 195 -17.01 5.67 -3.97
N ARG A 196 -16.39 6.84 -4.23
CA ARG A 196 -17.05 7.95 -4.93
C ARG A 196 -17.34 7.61 -6.38
N GLU A 197 -16.37 7.03 -7.09
CA GLU A 197 -16.49 6.68 -8.52
C GLU A 197 -17.45 5.53 -8.78
N ARG A 198 -17.42 4.48 -7.96
CA ARG A 198 -18.16 3.23 -8.19
C ARG A 198 -19.44 3.10 -7.37
N GLY A 199 -19.67 4.04 -6.45
CA GLY A 199 -20.73 3.95 -5.45
C GLY A 199 -20.33 3.11 -4.24
N VAL A 200 -20.67 3.60 -3.03
CA VAL A 200 -20.20 3.01 -1.76
C VAL A 200 -20.59 1.54 -1.63
N TYR A 201 -21.86 1.22 -1.84
CA TYR A 201 -22.36 -0.14 -1.67
C TYR A 201 -21.83 -1.11 -2.73
N LYS A 202 -21.78 -0.66 -3.99
CA LYS A 202 -21.25 -1.49 -5.10
C LYS A 202 -19.78 -1.85 -4.88
N HIS A 203 -18.98 -0.86 -4.50
CA HIS A 203 -17.55 -1.10 -4.27
C HIS A 203 -17.30 -1.94 -3.00
N ALA A 204 -18.09 -1.73 -1.93
CA ALA A 204 -18.02 -2.55 -0.73
C ALA A 204 -18.38 -4.02 -1.03
N LEU A 205 -19.45 -4.25 -1.80
CA LEU A 205 -19.85 -5.60 -2.22
C LEU A 205 -18.77 -6.27 -3.08
N LEU A 206 -18.21 -5.54 -4.06
CA LEU A 206 -17.09 -6.04 -4.87
C LEU A 206 -15.92 -6.48 -4.00
N ASN A 207 -15.54 -5.67 -2.99
CA ASN A 207 -14.45 -6.02 -2.09
C ASN A 207 -14.73 -7.30 -1.29
N GLN A 208 -15.97 -7.54 -0.86
CA GLN A 208 -16.32 -8.80 -0.18
C GLN A 208 -16.32 -9.99 -1.15
N LEU A 209 -16.88 -9.82 -2.35
CA LEU A 209 -16.90 -10.85 -3.38
C LEU A 209 -15.48 -11.29 -3.74
N LEU A 210 -14.56 -10.35 -3.98
CA LEU A 210 -13.17 -10.65 -4.28
C LEU A 210 -12.48 -11.43 -3.16
N LYS A 211 -12.79 -11.15 -1.88
CA LYS A 211 -12.28 -11.92 -0.74
C LYS A 211 -12.78 -13.36 -0.74
N VAL A 212 -14.09 -13.54 -0.98
CA VAL A 212 -14.67 -14.90 -1.09
C VAL A 212 -14.01 -15.66 -2.25
N MET A 213 -13.86 -15.03 -3.41
CA MET A 213 -13.21 -15.63 -4.57
C MET A 213 -11.74 -15.98 -4.30
N TYR A 214 -11.02 -15.11 -3.58
CA TYR A 214 -9.64 -15.39 -3.14
C TYR A 214 -9.56 -16.60 -2.22
N HIS A 215 -10.43 -16.70 -1.23
CA HIS A 215 -10.50 -17.87 -0.34
C HIS A 215 -10.98 -19.15 -1.06
N ALA A 216 -11.67 -19.02 -2.20
CA ALA A 216 -11.98 -20.12 -3.11
C ALA A 216 -10.82 -20.48 -4.07
N ASN A 217 -9.60 -19.95 -3.82
CA ASN A 217 -8.38 -20.17 -4.59
C ASN A 217 -8.43 -19.71 -6.06
N LEU A 218 -9.20 -18.67 -6.37
CA LEU A 218 -9.14 -18.07 -7.70
C LEU A 218 -7.82 -17.29 -7.89
N ASP A 219 -7.31 -17.29 -9.12
CA ASP A 219 -6.04 -16.64 -9.47
C ASP A 219 -6.04 -15.15 -9.11
N PRO A 220 -5.09 -14.67 -8.30
CA PRO A 220 -4.94 -13.26 -7.93
C PRO A 220 -4.83 -12.30 -9.12
N LYS A 221 -4.24 -12.73 -10.24
CA LYS A 221 -4.16 -11.92 -11.47
C LYS A 221 -5.53 -11.66 -12.06
N HIS A 222 -6.39 -12.69 -12.08
CA HIS A 222 -7.78 -12.54 -12.53
C HIS A 222 -8.57 -11.62 -11.60
N LEU A 223 -8.43 -11.81 -10.28
CA LEU A 223 -9.08 -10.98 -9.27
C LEU A 223 -8.65 -9.52 -9.36
N ASN A 224 -7.35 -9.25 -9.59
CA ASN A 224 -6.87 -7.89 -9.77
C ASN A 224 -7.43 -7.22 -11.04
N ARG A 225 -7.55 -7.94 -12.15
CA ARG A 225 -8.20 -7.42 -13.36
C ARG A 225 -9.66 -7.00 -13.12
N LEU A 226 -10.42 -7.80 -12.36
CA LEU A 226 -11.78 -7.46 -11.94
C LEU A 226 -11.80 -6.23 -11.02
N TYR A 227 -10.86 -6.15 -10.07
CA TYR A 227 -10.75 -5.06 -9.13
C TYR A 227 -10.35 -3.74 -9.79
N GLU A 228 -9.34 -3.77 -10.64
CA GLU A 228 -8.81 -2.56 -11.28
C GLU A 228 -9.68 -2.10 -12.46
N HIS A 229 -10.34 -3.03 -13.12
CA HIS A 229 -11.07 -2.77 -14.36
C HIS A 229 -10.12 -2.16 -15.41
N LYS A 230 -10.25 -0.87 -15.71
CA LYS A 230 -9.40 -0.14 -16.68
C LYS A 230 -8.28 0.69 -16.02
N SER A 231 -8.23 0.72 -14.69
CA SER A 231 -7.42 1.74 -13.99
C SER A 231 -5.92 1.44 -13.94
N GLN A 232 -5.48 0.18 -14.04
CA GLN A 232 -4.06 -0.23 -13.98
C GLN A 232 -3.28 0.48 -12.85
N ILE A 233 -3.73 0.34 -11.60
CA ILE A 233 -3.18 1.02 -10.44
C ILE A 233 -2.11 0.17 -9.76
N ASN A 234 -2.37 -1.14 -9.62
CA ASN A 234 -1.42 -2.05 -9.01
C ASN A 234 -0.42 -2.59 -10.04
N VAL A 235 -0.90 -2.92 -11.25
CA VAL A 235 -0.10 -3.57 -12.31
C VAL A 235 -0.43 -2.98 -13.66
N VAL A 236 0.59 -2.81 -14.50
CA VAL A 236 0.42 -2.58 -15.94
C VAL A 236 0.52 -3.93 -16.66
N TYR A 237 -0.60 -4.47 -17.08
CA TYR A 237 -0.59 -5.65 -17.95
C TYR A 237 -0.28 -5.21 -19.39
N LYS A 238 0.76 -5.80 -20.01
CA LYS A 238 1.02 -5.61 -21.43
C LYS A 238 -0.23 -6.03 -22.22
N SER A 239 -0.75 -5.16 -23.07
CA SER A 239 -1.83 -5.53 -23.98
C SER A 239 -1.29 -6.59 -24.93
N SER A 240 -1.97 -7.72 -25.06
CA SER A 240 -1.69 -8.78 -26.03
C SER A 240 -2.16 -8.36 -27.45
N LYS A 241 -1.78 -7.16 -27.89
CA LYS A 241 -1.98 -6.68 -29.24
C LYS A 241 -0.64 -6.33 -29.86
N VAL A 242 0.10 -7.33 -30.30
CA VAL A 242 0.98 -7.30 -31.48
C VAL A 242 1.23 -8.75 -31.87
N SER A 243 0.40 -9.32 -32.69
CA SER A 243 0.73 -10.42 -33.60
C SER A 243 -0.45 -10.63 -34.54
N SER A 244 -0.66 -9.73 -35.50
CA SER A 244 -1.37 -10.02 -36.75
C SER A 244 -1.18 -8.85 -37.71
N ALA A 245 0.09 -8.58 -38.08
CA ALA A 245 0.39 -7.73 -39.22
C ALA A 245 1.82 -8.04 -39.69
N GLU A 246 2.03 -9.25 -40.19
CA GLU A 246 3.13 -9.62 -41.05
C GLU A 246 2.82 -11.01 -41.61
N THR A 247 1.92 -11.06 -42.57
CA THR A 247 1.85 -12.09 -43.63
C THR A 247 0.73 -11.70 -44.62
N ASP A 248 1.05 -10.78 -45.49
CA ASP A 248 0.45 -10.64 -46.82
C ASP A 248 1.25 -9.63 -47.63
N GLN A 249 2.41 -10.09 -48.12
CA GLN A 249 3.08 -9.58 -49.32
C GLN A 249 4.06 -10.66 -49.79
N GLU A 250 3.54 -11.54 -50.62
CA GLU A 250 4.20 -12.11 -51.83
C GLU A 250 3.14 -12.53 -52.85
#